data_6f7b87b830c7028647cba1b7f4e38d75
#
_entry.id   6f7b87b830c7028647cba1b7f4e38d75
#
_cell.length_a   1.000
_cell.length_b   1.000
_cell.length_c   1.000
_cell.angle_alpha   90.00
_cell.angle_beta   90.00
_cell.angle_gamma   90.00
#
_symmetry.space_group_name_H-M   'P 1'
#
loop_
_entity.id
_entity.type
_entity.pdbx_description
1 polymer ?
#
loop_
_entity_poly.entity_id
_entity_poly.type
_entity_poly.pdbx_seq_one_letter_code
_entity_poly.pdbx_strand_id
1 'polypeptide(L)'
;MCDSKKASNPRLWAEGFFSPVRRYTPFMLWIKALHIVFIASWFAGLFYLPRIFVNLAMVAPDSVAERERLLTMARKLYRFMTVLMVPALGLGLWLWLYHGIGLGPGQGWMHAKLLTVVVLLGYHHVCGRLLRQFQDGHNPHSHVWFRGFNEVPVMLMLVAVILVVVKPF
;
A
#
# COMPACT_ATOMS: atom_id res chain seq x y z
N MET A 1 -33.01 -50.98 -31.34
CA MET A 1 -31.73 -50.75 -32.05
C MET A 1 -31.26 -49.39 -31.56
N CYS A 2 -30.48 -49.39 -30.49
CA CYS A 2 -30.12 -48.22 -29.73
C CYS A 2 -28.78 -47.69 -30.24
N ASP A 3 -28.77 -46.43 -30.66
CA ASP A 3 -27.64 -45.80 -31.34
C ASP A 3 -26.57 -45.39 -30.31
N SER A 4 -25.52 -46.19 -30.16
CA SER A 4 -24.42 -46.08 -29.22
C SER A 4 -23.21 -45.31 -29.75
N LYS A 5 -23.41 -44.30 -30.60
CA LYS A 5 -22.28 -43.53 -31.22
C LYS A 5 -22.09 -42.11 -30.73
N LYS A 6 -22.56 -41.75 -29.52
CA LYS A 6 -22.41 -40.37 -29.02
C LYS A 6 -21.44 -40.18 -27.84
N ALA A 7 -20.55 -41.12 -27.62
CA ALA A 7 -19.68 -41.09 -26.44
C ALA A 7 -18.20 -41.35 -26.75
N SER A 8 -17.57 -40.59 -27.63
CA SER A 8 -16.09 -40.50 -27.60
C SER A 8 -15.54 -39.40 -28.53
N ASN A 9 -15.80 -38.17 -28.20
CA ASN A 9 -15.00 -37.11 -28.80
C ASN A 9 -14.02 -36.58 -27.70
N PRO A 10 -12.77 -37.06 -27.69
CA PRO A 10 -11.78 -36.65 -26.67
C PRO A 10 -11.42 -35.16 -26.73
N ARG A 11 -11.83 -34.47 -27.80
CA ARG A 11 -11.55 -33.02 -27.96
C ARG A 11 -12.47 -32.13 -27.10
N LEU A 12 -13.63 -32.59 -26.70
CA LEU A 12 -14.56 -31.81 -25.86
C LEU A 12 -14.10 -31.69 -24.41
N TRP A 13 -13.27 -32.60 -23.93
CA TRP A 13 -12.70 -32.52 -22.57
C TRP A 13 -11.48 -31.62 -22.49
N ALA A 14 -10.78 -31.40 -23.60
CA ALA A 14 -9.60 -30.56 -23.66
C ALA A 14 -9.94 -29.05 -23.76
N GLU A 15 -11.08 -28.69 -24.32
CA GLU A 15 -11.45 -27.28 -24.53
C GLU A 15 -12.05 -26.62 -23.28
N GLY A 16 -12.56 -27.41 -22.34
CA GLY A 16 -13.13 -26.87 -21.07
C GLY A 16 -12.12 -26.60 -19.97
N PHE A 17 -10.90 -27.12 -20.06
CA PHE A 17 -9.89 -27.03 -18.98
C PHE A 17 -8.84 -25.94 -19.17
N PHE A 18 -8.72 -25.39 -20.38
CA PHE A 18 -7.86 -24.25 -20.67
C PHE A 18 -8.70 -22.96 -20.65
N SER A 19 -9.04 -22.47 -19.46
CA SER A 19 -9.32 -21.05 -19.31
C SER A 19 -8.11 -20.30 -19.87
N PRO A 20 -8.28 -19.29 -20.76
CA PRO A 20 -7.15 -18.55 -21.29
C PRO A 20 -6.42 -17.92 -20.12
N VAL A 21 -5.30 -18.51 -19.69
CA VAL A 21 -4.36 -17.88 -18.77
C VAL A 21 -4.07 -16.53 -19.40
N ARG A 22 -4.59 -15.47 -18.81
CA ARG A 22 -4.37 -14.09 -19.25
C ARG A 22 -2.86 -13.93 -19.37
N ARG A 23 -2.32 -14.01 -20.59
CA ARG A 23 -0.87 -13.90 -20.83
C ARG A 23 -0.46 -12.48 -20.46
N TYR A 24 0.09 -12.33 -19.26
CA TYR A 24 0.69 -11.08 -18.87
C TYR A 24 1.88 -10.80 -19.77
N THR A 25 1.88 -9.65 -20.45
CA THR A 25 3.05 -9.25 -21.22
C THR A 25 4.24 -9.08 -20.26
N PRO A 26 5.48 -9.42 -20.67
CA PRO A 26 6.67 -9.22 -19.84
C PRO A 26 6.73 -7.79 -19.25
N PHE A 27 6.38 -6.79 -20.04
CA PHE A 27 6.32 -5.40 -19.63
C PHE A 27 5.36 -5.15 -18.45
N MET A 28 4.17 -5.75 -18.49
CA MET A 28 3.20 -5.65 -17.39
C MET A 28 3.72 -6.26 -16.08
N LEU A 29 4.49 -7.34 -16.16
CA LEU A 29 5.10 -7.96 -14.97
C LEU A 29 6.14 -7.04 -14.33
N TRP A 30 6.95 -6.34 -15.14
CA TRP A 30 7.90 -5.34 -14.64
C TRP A 30 7.20 -4.17 -13.95
N ILE A 31 6.11 -3.65 -14.53
CA ILE A 31 5.33 -2.57 -13.90
C ILE A 31 4.75 -3.03 -12.55
N LYS A 32 4.21 -4.25 -12.48
CA LYS A 32 3.72 -4.82 -11.21
C LYS A 32 4.84 -4.95 -10.17
N ALA A 33 6.00 -5.48 -10.57
CA ALA A 33 7.13 -5.63 -9.67
C ALA A 33 7.60 -4.28 -9.12
N LEU A 34 7.78 -3.29 -9.98
CA LEU A 34 8.16 -1.93 -9.57
C LEU A 34 7.10 -1.30 -8.66
N HIS A 35 5.81 -1.44 -8.99
CA HIS A 35 4.73 -0.96 -8.12
C HIS A 35 4.82 -1.57 -6.72
N ILE A 36 5.05 -2.88 -6.61
CA ILE A 36 5.20 -3.57 -5.32
C ILE A 36 6.40 -3.02 -4.55
N VAL A 37 7.55 -2.84 -5.21
CA VAL A 37 8.76 -2.29 -4.58
C VAL A 37 8.51 -0.89 -4.04
N PHE A 38 7.91 0.01 -4.83
CA PHE A 38 7.64 1.38 -4.38
C PHE A 38 6.59 1.43 -3.27
N ILE A 39 5.54 0.60 -3.32
CA ILE A 39 4.55 0.48 -2.25
C ILE A 39 5.23 -0.01 -0.95
N ALA A 40 6.02 -1.08 -1.00
CA ALA A 40 6.72 -1.60 0.17
C ALA A 40 7.67 -0.56 0.78
N SER A 41 8.43 0.15 -0.07
CA SER A 41 9.34 1.20 0.36
C SER A 41 8.62 2.39 1.00
N TRP A 42 7.45 2.80 0.45
CA TRP A 42 6.62 3.84 1.05
C TRP A 42 6.07 3.41 2.42
N PHE A 43 5.55 2.19 2.54
CA PHE A 43 5.08 1.63 3.83
C PHE A 43 6.20 1.56 4.87
N ALA A 44 7.43 1.20 4.48
CA ALA A 44 8.58 1.21 5.39
C ALA A 44 8.78 2.60 6.02
N GLY A 45 8.64 3.67 5.23
CA GLY A 45 8.67 5.05 5.75
C GLY A 45 7.51 5.35 6.71
N LEU A 46 6.28 4.92 6.35
CA LEU A 46 5.09 5.11 7.19
C LEU A 46 5.15 4.32 8.51
N PHE A 47 5.84 3.19 8.56
CA PHE A 47 6.06 2.43 9.79
C PHE A 47 7.11 3.06 10.69
N TYR A 48 8.13 3.66 10.10
CA TYR A 48 9.25 4.17 10.88
C TYR A 48 9.06 5.60 11.38
N LEU A 49 8.38 6.46 10.62
CA LEU A 49 8.18 7.87 10.99
C LEU A 49 7.44 8.05 12.33
N PRO A 50 6.32 7.35 12.62
CA PRO A 50 5.64 7.48 13.90
C PRO A 50 6.49 7.00 15.08
N ARG A 51 7.41 6.06 14.88
CA ARG A 51 8.38 5.64 15.91
C ARG A 51 9.35 6.76 16.27
N ILE A 52 9.76 7.56 15.28
CA ILE A 52 10.54 8.77 15.56
C ILE A 52 9.71 9.76 16.36
N PHE A 53 8.40 9.92 16.09
CA PHE A 53 7.51 10.79 16.87
C PHE A 53 7.35 10.32 18.32
N VAL A 54 7.30 8.99 18.58
CA VAL A 54 7.31 8.44 19.94
C VAL A 54 8.57 8.93 20.68
N ASN A 55 9.74 8.79 20.05
CA ASN A 55 11.00 9.24 20.66
C ASN A 55 11.02 10.76 20.86
N LEU A 56 10.58 11.55 19.86
CA LEU A 56 10.47 13.01 19.98
C LEU A 56 9.56 13.45 21.13
N ALA A 57 8.48 12.71 21.39
CA ALA A 57 7.57 13.00 22.50
C ALA A 57 8.16 12.65 23.88
N MET A 58 9.25 11.88 23.91
CA MET A 58 9.94 11.46 25.14
C MET A 58 11.21 12.25 25.43
N VAL A 59 11.70 13.06 24.48
CA VAL A 59 12.90 13.88 24.66
C VAL A 59 12.70 14.89 25.78
N ALA A 60 13.67 14.95 26.70
CA ALA A 60 13.67 15.92 27.78
C ALA A 60 13.78 17.37 27.25
N PRO A 61 13.12 18.37 27.88
CA PRO A 61 13.09 19.74 27.38
C PRO A 61 14.46 20.40 27.19
N ASP A 62 15.45 19.98 27.97
CA ASP A 62 16.84 20.43 27.96
C ASP A 62 17.73 19.75 26.92
N SER A 63 17.29 18.62 26.34
CA SER A 63 18.02 17.84 25.33
C SER A 63 17.86 18.40 23.91
N VAL A 64 18.33 19.62 23.67
CA VAL A 64 18.19 20.30 22.36
C VAL A 64 18.85 19.53 21.22
N ALA A 65 20.05 19.02 21.43
CA ALA A 65 20.81 18.29 20.40
C ALA A 65 20.11 16.99 19.96
N GLU A 66 19.53 16.25 20.90
CA GLU A 66 18.78 15.04 20.63
C GLU A 66 17.51 15.34 19.82
N ARG A 67 16.77 16.37 20.23
CA ARG A 67 15.58 16.84 19.53
C ARG A 67 15.90 17.23 18.10
N GLU A 68 16.93 18.03 17.85
CA GLU A 68 17.33 18.45 16.50
C GLU A 68 17.74 17.27 15.61
N ARG A 69 18.45 16.30 16.18
CA ARG A 69 18.81 15.07 15.47
C ARG A 69 17.58 14.28 15.02
N LEU A 70 16.63 14.03 15.92
CA LEU A 70 15.40 13.31 15.61
C LEU A 70 14.54 14.06 14.60
N LEU A 71 14.41 15.38 14.72
CA LEU A 71 13.70 16.22 13.74
C LEU A 71 14.34 16.17 12.36
N THR A 72 15.68 16.15 12.30
CA THR A 72 16.40 16.02 11.03
C THR A 72 16.16 14.66 10.39
N MET A 73 16.19 13.58 11.18
CA MET A 73 15.85 12.24 10.71
C MET A 73 14.41 12.16 10.19
N ALA A 74 13.45 12.67 10.96
CA ALA A 74 12.04 12.69 10.58
C ALA A 74 11.78 13.46 9.29
N ARG A 75 12.41 14.65 9.12
CA ARG A 75 12.31 15.43 7.86
C ARG A 75 12.85 14.70 6.65
N LYS A 76 14.04 14.10 6.77
CA LYS A 76 14.67 13.36 5.68
C LYS A 76 13.81 12.15 5.30
N LEU A 77 13.31 11.41 6.29
CA LEU A 77 12.45 10.26 6.07
C LEU A 77 11.12 10.65 5.42
N TYR A 78 10.47 11.73 5.90
CA TYR A 78 9.22 12.23 5.32
C TYR A 78 9.39 12.62 3.85
N ARG A 79 10.46 13.33 3.50
CA ARG A 79 10.77 13.67 2.10
C ARG A 79 10.99 12.42 1.26
N PHE A 80 11.78 11.47 1.77
CA PHE A 80 12.09 10.23 1.06
C PHE A 80 10.82 9.41 0.77
N MET A 81 9.97 9.19 1.78
CA MET A 81 8.74 8.44 1.59
C MET A 81 7.72 9.16 0.69
N THR A 82 7.73 10.51 0.68
CA THR A 82 6.90 11.31 -0.23
C THR A 82 7.34 11.12 -1.68
N VAL A 83 8.65 11.09 -1.95
CA VAL A 83 9.20 10.81 -3.28
C VAL A 83 8.83 9.41 -3.74
N LEU A 84 8.87 8.41 -2.86
CA LEU A 84 8.49 7.02 -3.19
C LEU A 84 6.98 6.84 -3.39
N MET A 85 6.16 7.63 -2.71
CA MET A 85 4.70 7.63 -2.87
C MET A 85 4.29 7.95 -4.31
N VAL A 86 4.95 8.90 -4.97
CA VAL A 86 4.59 9.35 -6.33
C VAL A 86 4.65 8.21 -7.35
N PRO A 87 5.78 7.49 -7.54
CA PRO A 87 5.82 6.35 -8.45
C PRO A 87 4.94 5.18 -7.98
N ALA A 88 4.79 4.97 -6.67
CA ALA A 88 3.89 3.95 -6.15
C ALA A 88 2.44 4.18 -6.63
N LEU A 89 1.94 5.39 -6.50
CA LEU A 89 0.60 5.77 -6.96
C LEU A 89 0.50 5.80 -8.49
N GLY A 90 1.48 6.37 -9.17
CA GLY A 90 1.51 6.46 -10.63
C GLY A 90 1.48 5.08 -11.31
N LEU A 91 2.32 4.15 -10.86
CA LEU A 91 2.33 2.78 -11.38
C LEU A 91 1.04 2.02 -11.01
N GLY A 92 0.49 2.24 -9.83
CA GLY A 92 -0.79 1.67 -9.43
C GLY A 92 -1.95 2.14 -10.29
N LEU A 93 -2.00 3.45 -10.59
CA LEU A 93 -2.99 4.06 -11.46
C LEU A 93 -2.84 3.56 -12.91
N TRP A 94 -1.60 3.44 -13.39
CA TRP A 94 -1.30 2.86 -14.69
C TRP A 94 -1.83 1.43 -14.83
N LEU A 95 -1.56 0.57 -13.83
CA LEU A 95 -2.06 -0.81 -13.80
C LEU A 95 -3.58 -0.87 -13.78
N TRP A 96 -4.24 0.05 -13.09
CA TRP A 96 -5.69 0.11 -13.01
C TRP A 96 -6.31 0.57 -14.33
N LEU A 97 -5.89 1.73 -14.85
CA LEU A 97 -6.53 2.38 -16.00
C LEU A 97 -6.10 1.78 -17.34
N TYR A 98 -4.81 1.52 -17.54
CA TYR A 98 -4.28 1.05 -18.82
C TYR A 98 -4.45 -0.47 -19.00
N HIS A 99 -4.17 -1.22 -17.94
CA HIS A 99 -4.29 -2.69 -17.99
C HIS A 99 -5.66 -3.21 -17.54
N GLY A 100 -6.58 -2.33 -17.13
CA GLY A 100 -7.93 -2.69 -16.73
C GLY A 100 -8.01 -3.65 -15.54
N ILE A 101 -6.99 -3.63 -14.65
CA ILE A 101 -6.96 -4.52 -13.50
C ILE A 101 -8.00 -4.04 -12.48
N GLY A 102 -9.00 -4.88 -12.22
CA GLY A 102 -10.08 -4.54 -11.29
C GLY A 102 -11.21 -3.71 -11.93
N LEU A 103 -11.27 -3.65 -13.26
CA LEU A 103 -12.41 -3.14 -14.01
C LEU A 103 -13.29 -4.32 -14.48
N GLY A 104 -14.59 -4.25 -14.20
CA GLY A 104 -15.57 -5.25 -14.62
C GLY A 104 -16.52 -5.69 -13.50
N PRO A 105 -17.52 -6.52 -13.82
CA PRO A 105 -18.44 -7.08 -12.82
C PRO A 105 -17.69 -7.94 -11.79
N GLY A 106 -18.05 -7.87 -10.51
CA GLY A 106 -17.43 -8.67 -9.46
C GLY A 106 -16.03 -8.20 -9.03
N GLN A 107 -15.65 -6.95 -9.35
CA GLN A 107 -14.35 -6.39 -8.99
C GLN A 107 -14.45 -5.36 -7.84
N GLY A 108 -15.41 -5.56 -6.92
CA GLY A 108 -15.63 -4.67 -5.76
C GLY A 108 -14.39 -4.47 -4.89
N TRP A 109 -13.51 -5.48 -4.80
CA TRP A 109 -12.25 -5.43 -4.07
C TRP A 109 -11.36 -4.24 -4.51
N MET A 110 -11.45 -3.81 -5.77
CA MET A 110 -10.67 -2.67 -6.27
C MET A 110 -11.15 -1.36 -5.65
N HIS A 111 -12.46 -1.15 -5.48
CA HIS A 111 -13.02 0.04 -4.83
C HIS A 111 -12.60 0.10 -3.36
N ALA A 112 -12.64 -1.04 -2.65
CA ALA A 112 -12.15 -1.14 -1.28
C ALA A 112 -10.63 -0.85 -1.18
N LYS A 113 -9.84 -1.33 -2.16
CA LYS A 113 -8.41 -1.01 -2.26
C LYS A 113 -8.18 0.49 -2.48
N LEU A 114 -8.93 1.13 -3.39
CA LEU A 114 -8.82 2.57 -3.63
C LEU A 114 -9.17 3.37 -2.38
N LEU A 115 -10.22 2.99 -1.65
CA LEU A 115 -10.56 3.59 -0.37
C LEU A 115 -9.40 3.45 0.63
N THR A 116 -8.80 2.26 0.73
CA THR A 116 -7.63 2.02 1.59
C THR A 116 -6.46 2.95 1.22
N VAL A 117 -6.21 3.16 -0.08
CA VAL A 117 -5.18 4.09 -0.57
C VAL A 117 -5.51 5.54 -0.19
N VAL A 118 -6.77 5.97 -0.29
CA VAL A 118 -7.20 7.33 0.12
C VAL A 118 -6.97 7.52 1.63
N VAL A 119 -7.32 6.54 2.45
CA VAL A 119 -7.07 6.58 3.91
C VAL A 119 -5.56 6.64 4.19
N LEU A 120 -4.74 5.87 3.45
CA LEU A 120 -3.29 5.88 3.58
C LEU A 120 -2.67 7.23 3.20
N LEU A 121 -3.20 7.89 2.15
CA LEU A 121 -2.81 9.26 1.79
C LEU A 121 -3.18 10.27 2.89
N GLY A 122 -4.37 10.14 3.46
CA GLY A 122 -4.78 10.92 4.63
C GLY A 122 -3.81 10.77 5.80
N TYR A 123 -3.45 9.52 6.12
CA TYR A 123 -2.46 9.19 7.15
C TYR A 123 -1.09 9.82 6.86
N HIS A 124 -0.59 9.72 5.62
CA HIS A 124 0.66 10.35 5.18
C HIS A 124 0.63 11.87 5.40
N HIS A 125 -0.47 12.55 5.08
CA HIS A 125 -0.63 13.98 5.31
C HIS A 125 -0.70 14.34 6.79
N VAL A 126 -1.35 13.51 7.61
CA VAL A 126 -1.35 13.68 9.08
C VAL A 126 0.06 13.58 9.64
N CYS A 127 0.87 12.61 9.17
CA CYS A 127 2.28 12.53 9.54
C CYS A 127 3.05 13.83 9.21
N GLY A 128 2.77 14.43 8.05
CA GLY A 128 3.39 15.72 7.67
C GLY A 128 2.96 16.88 8.55
N ARG A 129 1.69 16.91 9.00
CA ARG A 129 1.20 17.92 9.96
C ARG A 129 1.85 17.76 11.32
N LEU A 130 1.91 16.54 11.83
CA LEU A 130 2.57 16.23 13.11
C LEU A 130 4.05 16.60 13.08
N LEU A 131 4.75 16.32 11.98
CA LEU A 131 6.14 16.71 11.82
C LEU A 131 6.32 18.24 11.91
N ARG A 132 5.44 19.02 11.27
CA ARG A 132 5.46 20.49 11.37
C ARG A 132 5.23 20.97 12.79
N GLN A 133 4.24 20.41 13.50
CA GLN A 133 3.98 20.75 14.90
C GLN A 133 5.21 20.52 15.80
N PHE A 134 5.90 19.39 15.61
CA PHE A 134 7.16 19.15 16.32
C PHE A 134 8.26 20.16 15.97
N GLN A 135 8.35 20.59 14.70
CA GLN A 135 9.30 21.63 14.27
C GLN A 135 9.01 23.00 14.93
N ASP A 136 7.73 23.32 15.07
CA ASP A 136 7.25 24.57 15.71
C ASP A 136 7.34 24.52 17.26
N GLY A 137 7.90 23.44 17.80
CA GLY A 137 8.05 23.29 19.25
C GLY A 137 6.81 22.78 19.99
N HIS A 138 5.74 22.47 19.25
CA HIS A 138 4.51 21.95 19.84
C HIS A 138 4.48 20.43 19.81
N ASN A 139 4.18 19.82 20.96
CA ASN A 139 3.90 18.39 21.03
C ASN A 139 2.44 18.19 21.48
N PRO A 140 1.50 17.97 20.53
CA PRO A 140 0.08 17.92 20.84
C PRO A 140 -0.38 16.61 21.50
N HIS A 141 0.44 15.56 21.45
CA HIS A 141 0.04 14.22 21.86
C HIS A 141 1.10 13.52 22.72
N SER A 142 0.62 12.60 23.59
CA SER A 142 1.50 11.78 24.42
C SER A 142 2.22 10.71 23.59
N HIS A 143 3.34 10.19 24.09
CA HIS A 143 4.08 9.08 23.50
C HIS A 143 3.20 7.82 23.35
N VAL A 144 2.23 7.60 24.25
CA VAL A 144 1.28 6.49 24.20
C VAL A 144 0.36 6.62 22.98
N TRP A 145 -0.12 7.84 22.70
CA TRP A 145 -0.93 8.11 21.51
C TRP A 145 -0.16 7.78 20.21
N PHE A 146 1.11 8.18 20.12
CA PHE A 146 1.96 7.88 18.96
C PHE A 146 2.23 6.39 18.79
N ARG A 147 2.26 5.60 19.87
CA ARG A 147 2.35 4.13 19.77
C ARG A 147 1.10 3.55 19.10
N GLY A 148 -0.10 3.94 19.54
CA GLY A 148 -1.35 3.52 18.87
C GLY A 148 -1.42 4.00 17.42
N PHE A 149 -1.02 5.25 17.15
CA PHE A 149 -0.96 5.81 15.81
C PHE A 149 -0.04 5.01 14.87
N ASN A 150 1.05 4.43 15.39
CA ASN A 150 1.98 3.59 14.62
C ASN A 150 1.37 2.28 14.11
N GLU A 151 0.30 1.79 14.75
CA GLU A 151 -0.34 0.53 14.32
C GLU A 151 -1.25 0.72 13.09
N VAL A 152 -1.71 1.95 12.83
CA VAL A 152 -2.63 2.26 11.72
C VAL A 152 -2.08 1.82 10.35
N PRO A 153 -0.85 2.16 9.95
CA PRO A 153 -0.34 1.75 8.64
C PRO A 153 -0.13 0.23 8.53
N VAL A 154 0.10 -0.48 9.64
CA VAL A 154 0.20 -1.95 9.66
C VAL A 154 -1.15 -2.56 9.30
N MET A 155 -2.23 -2.07 9.92
CA MET A 155 -3.58 -2.53 9.63
C MET A 155 -4.01 -2.20 8.19
N LEU A 156 -3.66 -1.01 7.69
CA LEU A 156 -3.94 -0.62 6.30
C LEU A 156 -3.17 -1.49 5.30
N MET A 157 -1.93 -1.86 5.61
CA MET A 157 -1.15 -2.78 4.78
C MET A 157 -1.79 -4.17 4.74
N LEU A 158 -2.19 -4.69 5.90
CA LEU A 158 -2.86 -5.99 6.01
C LEU A 158 -4.13 -6.03 5.16
N VAL A 159 -4.99 -5.02 5.29
CA VAL A 159 -6.23 -4.88 4.49
C VAL A 159 -5.90 -4.81 3.00
N ALA A 160 -4.94 -3.98 2.59
CA ALA A 160 -4.56 -3.83 1.19
C ALA A 160 -4.05 -5.14 0.58
N VAL A 161 -3.23 -5.91 1.32
CA VAL A 161 -2.71 -7.21 0.87
C VAL A 161 -3.83 -8.25 0.74
N ILE A 162 -4.71 -8.36 1.75
CA ILE A 162 -5.86 -9.27 1.70
C ILE A 162 -6.74 -8.96 0.48
N LEU A 163 -7.08 -7.70 0.24
CA LEU A 163 -7.92 -7.29 -0.90
C LEU A 163 -7.30 -7.67 -2.24
N VAL A 164 -5.97 -7.55 -2.38
CA VAL A 164 -5.28 -7.85 -3.65
C VAL A 164 -5.07 -9.34 -3.87
N VAL A 165 -4.79 -10.10 -2.81
CA VAL A 165 -4.48 -11.54 -2.89
C VAL A 165 -5.74 -12.38 -2.90
N VAL A 166 -6.66 -12.14 -1.95
CA VAL A 166 -7.87 -12.95 -1.76
C VAL A 166 -8.99 -12.53 -2.71
N LYS A 167 -9.10 -11.23 -3.03
CA LYS A 167 -10.17 -10.68 -3.90
C LYS A 167 -11.56 -11.16 -3.46
N PRO A 168 -12.00 -10.83 -2.23
CA PRO A 168 -13.14 -11.49 -1.59
C PRO A 168 -14.51 -11.18 -2.23
N PHE A 169 -14.61 -10.19 -3.12
CA PHE A 169 -15.85 -9.78 -3.82
C PHE A 169 -15.57 -9.01 -5.10
#